data_6bc5c15f9dd2593d8769ab73931f40dd
#
_entry.id   6bc5c15f9dd2593d8769ab73931f40dd
#
_cell.length_a   1.000
_cell.length_b   1.000
_cell.length_c   1.000
_cell.angle_alpha   90.00
_cell.angle_beta   90.00
_cell.angle_gamma   90.00
#
_symmetry.space_group_name_H-M   'P 1'
#
loop_
_entity.id
_entity.type
_entity.pdbx_description
1 polymer ?
#
loop_
_entity_poly.entity_id
_entity_poly.type
_entity_poly.pdbx_seq_one_letter_code
_entity_poly.pdbx_strand_id
1 'polypeptide(L)'
;MNKITTVKELPDSEKPYEKFLTYGPEYLSDAELLAVIIRSGTSGLKSVEVAQNLLNDGHRNLLNLYDIPFEKMQKIRGIGPIKAIQLKCIAELSKRIAQTKSAPNVCMTNPRTIADYYMEHLRHENKEHLIVCMFDNKCHMKGDKLLSVGSANETIVSPREVFETAINCHAAHLILVHNHPSGIPEPSHADDVLSLIHISEPTRLALIS
;
A
#
# COMPACT_ATOMS: atom_id res chain seq x y z
N MET A 1 -5.99 29.60 -33.73
CA MET A 1 -6.87 28.42 -33.54
C MET A 1 -5.97 27.21 -33.38
N ASN A 2 -5.72 26.76 -32.15
CA ASN A 2 -4.95 25.52 -31.93
C ASN A 2 -5.80 24.34 -32.38
N LYS A 3 -5.37 23.65 -33.42
CA LYS A 3 -5.93 22.38 -33.87
C LYS A 3 -5.75 21.37 -32.71
N ILE A 4 -6.86 20.91 -32.14
CA ILE A 4 -6.88 19.83 -31.16
C ILE A 4 -6.52 18.55 -31.92
N THR A 5 -5.25 18.16 -31.89
CA THR A 5 -4.77 16.92 -32.50
C THR A 5 -5.32 15.74 -31.66
N THR A 6 -6.03 14.82 -32.28
CA THR A 6 -6.49 13.59 -31.62
C THR A 6 -5.31 12.64 -31.44
N VAL A 7 -5.42 11.66 -30.49
CA VAL A 7 -4.38 10.62 -30.29
C VAL A 7 -4.09 9.87 -31.60
N LYS A 8 -5.07 9.76 -32.49
CA LYS A 8 -4.92 9.11 -33.82
C LYS A 8 -3.98 9.86 -34.79
N GLU A 9 -3.75 11.14 -34.53
CA GLU A 9 -2.90 12.00 -35.39
C GLU A 9 -1.45 12.09 -34.86
N LEU A 10 -1.14 11.43 -33.74
CA LEU A 10 0.23 11.32 -33.25
C LEU A 10 1.02 10.29 -34.06
N PRO A 11 2.35 10.46 -34.21
CA PRO A 11 3.22 9.39 -34.69
C PRO A 11 3.00 8.09 -33.88
N ASP A 12 3.12 6.94 -34.50
CA ASP A 12 2.89 5.65 -33.83
C ASP A 12 3.79 5.46 -32.61
N SER A 13 5.03 5.99 -32.66
CA SER A 13 5.96 5.99 -31.52
C SER A 13 5.48 6.77 -30.29
N GLU A 14 4.50 7.65 -30.45
CA GLU A 14 3.93 8.47 -29.38
C GLU A 14 2.54 7.99 -28.93
N LYS A 15 2.00 6.95 -29.59
CA LYS A 15 0.74 6.34 -29.21
C LYS A 15 1.00 5.27 -28.15
N PRO A 16 0.39 5.34 -26.96
CA PRO A 16 0.66 4.39 -25.87
C PRO A 16 0.46 2.92 -26.25
N TYR A 17 -0.52 2.59 -27.07
CA TYR A 17 -0.79 1.22 -27.52
C TYR A 17 0.32 0.69 -28.45
N GLU A 18 0.72 1.47 -29.44
CA GLU A 18 1.77 1.10 -30.38
C GLU A 18 3.13 1.03 -29.70
N LYS A 19 3.40 1.94 -28.78
CA LYS A 19 4.59 1.94 -27.94
C LYS A 19 4.65 0.68 -27.06
N PHE A 20 3.51 0.29 -26.45
CA PHE A 20 3.40 -0.95 -25.69
C PHE A 20 3.71 -2.19 -26.55
N LEU A 21 3.12 -2.27 -27.75
CA LEU A 21 3.31 -3.41 -28.66
C LEU A 21 4.75 -3.53 -29.18
N THR A 22 5.42 -2.39 -29.35
CA THR A 22 6.78 -2.36 -29.92
C THR A 22 7.86 -2.59 -28.86
N TYR A 23 7.72 -2.00 -27.68
CA TYR A 23 8.79 -1.92 -26.69
C TYR A 23 8.45 -2.59 -25.35
N GLY A 24 7.18 -2.90 -25.08
CA GLY A 24 6.72 -3.44 -23.81
C GLY A 24 6.22 -2.38 -22.82
N PRO A 25 5.58 -2.81 -21.73
CA PRO A 25 5.01 -1.90 -20.72
C PRO A 25 6.07 -1.10 -19.94
N GLU A 26 7.27 -1.62 -19.79
CA GLU A 26 8.38 -0.99 -19.06
C GLU A 26 8.87 0.31 -19.69
N TYR A 27 8.57 0.54 -20.96
CA TYR A 27 8.92 1.77 -21.68
C TYR A 27 7.82 2.83 -21.63
N LEU A 28 6.66 2.53 -21.05
CA LEU A 28 5.59 3.50 -20.88
C LEU A 28 5.79 4.28 -19.58
N SER A 29 5.56 5.59 -19.66
CA SER A 29 5.42 6.42 -18.45
C SER A 29 4.15 6.07 -17.69
N ASP A 30 4.06 6.44 -16.42
CA ASP A 30 2.86 6.24 -15.59
C ASP A 30 1.59 6.81 -16.24
N ALA A 31 1.72 7.99 -16.87
CA ALA A 31 0.60 8.62 -17.57
C ALA A 31 0.19 7.82 -18.83
N GLU A 32 1.14 7.24 -19.55
CA GLU A 32 0.85 6.39 -20.71
C GLU A 32 0.23 5.06 -20.30
N LEU A 33 0.71 4.42 -19.25
CA LEU A 33 0.10 3.22 -18.68
C LEU A 33 -1.37 3.46 -18.29
N LEU A 34 -1.61 4.54 -17.53
CA LEU A 34 -2.97 4.92 -17.16
C LEU A 34 -3.83 5.29 -18.37
N ALA A 35 -3.25 5.93 -19.41
CA ALA A 35 -3.97 6.27 -20.62
C ALA A 35 -4.46 5.03 -21.40
N VAL A 36 -3.67 3.95 -21.40
CA VAL A 36 -4.08 2.65 -21.96
C VAL A 36 -5.29 2.10 -21.21
N ILE A 37 -5.30 2.18 -19.88
CA ILE A 37 -6.38 1.70 -19.02
C ILE A 37 -7.65 2.55 -19.18
N ILE A 38 -7.50 3.88 -19.19
CA ILE A 38 -8.59 4.86 -19.35
C ILE A 38 -9.19 4.78 -20.77
N ARG A 39 -8.42 4.34 -21.76
CA ARG A 39 -8.75 4.10 -23.19
C ARG A 39 -9.10 5.37 -23.95
N SER A 40 -9.90 6.26 -23.40
CA SER A 40 -10.42 7.44 -24.11
C SER A 40 -10.25 8.71 -23.28
N GLY A 41 -9.91 9.80 -23.96
CA GLY A 41 -9.96 11.12 -23.37
C GLY A 41 -11.40 11.64 -23.18
N THR A 42 -11.53 12.94 -23.18
CA THR A 42 -12.81 13.67 -23.22
C THR A 42 -12.73 14.80 -24.21
N SER A 43 -13.82 15.55 -24.43
CA SER A 43 -13.79 16.70 -25.33
C SER A 43 -12.66 17.67 -24.93
N GLY A 44 -11.68 17.83 -25.84
CA GLY A 44 -10.54 18.72 -25.67
C GLY A 44 -9.38 18.19 -24.82
N LEU A 45 -9.41 16.92 -24.32
CA LEU A 45 -8.31 16.30 -23.61
C LEU A 45 -8.05 14.89 -24.13
N LYS A 46 -6.77 14.57 -24.43
CA LYS A 46 -6.33 13.21 -24.76
C LYS A 46 -6.33 12.32 -23.52
N SER A 47 -6.35 11.00 -23.69
CA SER A 47 -6.31 10.06 -22.55
C SER A 47 -5.05 10.23 -21.68
N VAL A 48 -3.90 10.55 -22.30
CA VAL A 48 -2.65 10.83 -21.59
C VAL A 48 -2.77 12.10 -20.75
N GLU A 49 -3.41 13.14 -21.25
CA GLU A 49 -3.62 14.39 -20.50
C GLU A 49 -4.59 14.18 -19.31
N VAL A 50 -5.62 13.35 -19.51
CA VAL A 50 -6.52 12.95 -18.40
C VAL A 50 -5.74 12.18 -17.33
N ALA A 51 -4.85 11.28 -17.73
CA ALA A 51 -3.98 10.54 -16.82
C ALA A 51 -2.99 11.46 -16.08
N GLN A 52 -2.39 12.42 -16.78
CA GLN A 52 -1.52 13.44 -16.16
C GLN A 52 -2.27 14.29 -15.14
N ASN A 53 -3.51 14.68 -15.42
CA ASN A 53 -4.33 15.44 -14.47
C ASN A 53 -4.61 14.63 -13.21
N LEU A 54 -4.86 13.32 -13.33
CA LEU A 54 -5.00 12.43 -12.17
C LEU A 54 -3.71 12.33 -11.36
N LEU A 55 -2.56 12.16 -12.02
CA LEU A 55 -1.27 12.07 -11.35
C LEU A 55 -0.84 13.38 -10.68
N ASN A 56 -1.24 14.52 -11.23
CA ASN A 56 -0.88 15.84 -10.69
C ASN A 56 -1.74 16.27 -9.48
N ASP A 57 -2.84 15.58 -9.19
CA ASP A 57 -3.69 15.90 -8.05
C ASP A 57 -3.14 15.21 -6.78
N GLY A 58 -2.39 15.93 -5.97
CA GLY A 58 -1.83 15.43 -4.72
C GLY A 58 -0.35 15.04 -4.82
N HIS A 59 -0.01 13.77 -4.64
CA HIS A 59 1.39 13.29 -4.53
C HIS A 59 2.20 13.29 -5.83
N ARG A 60 1.60 13.60 -6.95
CA ARG A 60 2.20 13.62 -8.29
C ARG A 60 2.80 12.28 -8.74
N ASN A 61 2.23 11.17 -8.31
CA ASN A 61 2.64 9.81 -8.65
C ASN A 61 1.46 8.83 -8.62
N LEU A 62 1.72 7.54 -8.85
CA LEU A 62 0.72 6.47 -8.86
C LEU A 62 0.01 6.24 -7.51
N LEU A 63 0.56 6.74 -6.39
CA LEU A 63 -0.10 6.64 -5.07
C LEU A 63 -1.46 7.35 -5.06
N ASN A 64 -1.65 8.34 -5.94
CA ASN A 64 -2.95 8.99 -6.12
C ASN A 64 -4.09 8.01 -6.45
N LEU A 65 -3.81 6.85 -7.02
CA LEU A 65 -4.83 5.81 -7.25
C LEU A 65 -5.41 5.27 -5.94
N TYR A 66 -4.59 5.23 -4.88
CA TYR A 66 -5.01 4.83 -3.53
C TYR A 66 -5.64 6.00 -2.77
N ASP A 67 -4.96 7.13 -2.74
CA ASP A 67 -5.21 8.22 -1.80
C ASP A 67 -6.37 9.13 -2.22
N ILE A 68 -6.61 9.33 -3.53
CA ILE A 68 -7.72 10.17 -3.98
C ILE A 68 -9.05 9.48 -3.68
N PRO A 69 -9.96 10.08 -2.88
CA PRO A 69 -11.30 9.56 -2.66
C PRO A 69 -12.07 9.39 -3.98
N PHE A 70 -12.95 8.38 -4.04
CA PHE A 70 -13.71 8.05 -5.25
C PHE A 70 -14.50 9.26 -5.79
N GLU A 71 -15.15 10.01 -4.92
CA GLU A 71 -15.95 11.19 -5.26
C GLU A 71 -15.07 12.32 -5.81
N LYS A 72 -13.86 12.47 -5.30
CA LYS A 72 -12.89 13.46 -5.80
C LYS A 72 -12.34 13.03 -7.15
N MET A 73 -12.04 11.74 -7.33
CA MET A 73 -11.55 11.20 -8.59
C MET A 73 -12.53 11.43 -9.74
N GLN A 74 -13.84 11.31 -9.50
CA GLN A 74 -14.88 11.58 -10.48
C GLN A 74 -14.98 13.06 -10.92
N LYS A 75 -14.47 13.99 -10.11
CA LYS A 75 -14.44 15.43 -10.44
C LYS A 75 -13.31 15.80 -11.39
N ILE A 76 -12.35 14.90 -11.59
CA ILE A 76 -11.26 15.12 -12.55
C ILE A 76 -11.84 15.07 -13.96
N ARG A 77 -11.59 16.13 -14.72
CA ARG A 77 -12.12 16.25 -16.09
C ARG A 77 -11.67 15.07 -16.95
N GLY A 78 -12.63 14.32 -17.49
CA GLY A 78 -12.39 13.13 -18.31
C GLY A 78 -12.44 11.81 -17.54
N ILE A 79 -12.62 11.84 -16.20
CA ILE A 79 -12.83 10.67 -15.36
C ILE A 79 -14.27 10.68 -14.85
N GLY A 80 -15.11 9.90 -15.52
CA GLY A 80 -16.47 9.64 -15.04
C GLY A 80 -16.51 8.44 -14.08
N PRO A 81 -17.70 8.06 -13.59
CA PRO A 81 -17.86 6.98 -12.62
C PRO A 81 -17.21 5.66 -13.05
N ILE A 82 -17.39 5.26 -14.30
CA ILE A 82 -16.83 3.99 -14.83
C ILE A 82 -15.31 4.00 -14.79
N LYS A 83 -14.67 5.06 -15.25
CA LYS A 83 -13.20 5.18 -15.24
C LYS A 83 -12.66 5.23 -13.80
N ALA A 84 -13.34 5.92 -12.89
CA ALA A 84 -12.98 5.97 -11.49
C ALA A 84 -13.04 4.57 -10.84
N ILE A 85 -14.09 3.78 -11.15
CA ILE A 85 -14.19 2.37 -10.70
C ILE A 85 -13.02 1.56 -11.24
N GLN A 86 -12.73 1.63 -12.53
CA GLN A 86 -11.62 0.89 -13.14
C GLN A 86 -10.27 1.22 -12.46
N LEU A 87 -9.99 2.50 -12.22
CA LEU A 87 -8.76 2.94 -11.57
C LEU A 87 -8.68 2.45 -10.13
N LYS A 88 -9.77 2.51 -9.35
CA LYS A 88 -9.82 1.95 -8.00
C LYS A 88 -9.68 0.43 -7.96
N CYS A 89 -10.25 -0.28 -8.94
CA CYS A 89 -10.05 -1.73 -9.06
C CYS A 89 -8.59 -2.09 -9.36
N ILE A 90 -7.90 -1.30 -10.18
CA ILE A 90 -6.48 -1.53 -10.48
C ILE A 90 -5.63 -1.28 -9.24
N ALA A 91 -5.88 -0.22 -8.50
CA ALA A 91 -5.23 0.04 -7.22
C ALA A 91 -5.41 -1.16 -6.28
N GLU A 92 -6.62 -1.63 -6.08
CA GLU A 92 -6.93 -2.78 -5.22
C GLU A 92 -6.26 -4.07 -5.73
N LEU A 93 -6.26 -4.34 -7.03
CA LEU A 93 -5.55 -5.50 -7.61
C LEU A 93 -4.05 -5.42 -7.37
N SER A 94 -3.45 -4.23 -7.55
CA SER A 94 -2.03 -4.02 -7.26
C SER A 94 -1.69 -4.31 -5.80
N LYS A 95 -2.52 -3.83 -4.85
CA LYS A 95 -2.39 -4.14 -3.42
C LYS A 95 -2.46 -5.65 -3.17
N ARG A 96 -3.44 -6.36 -3.74
CA ARG A 96 -3.59 -7.81 -3.58
C ARG A 96 -2.45 -8.60 -4.18
N ILE A 97 -1.93 -8.19 -5.34
CA ILE A 97 -0.76 -8.83 -5.98
C ILE A 97 0.48 -8.68 -5.09
N ALA A 98 0.72 -7.49 -4.54
CA ALA A 98 1.82 -7.25 -3.61
C ALA A 98 1.69 -8.15 -2.37
N GLN A 99 0.51 -8.21 -1.77
CA GLN A 99 0.21 -9.08 -0.62
C GLN A 99 0.37 -10.58 -0.92
N THR A 100 -0.02 -11.03 -2.13
CA THR A 100 0.13 -12.44 -2.53
C THR A 100 1.60 -12.84 -2.68
N LYS A 101 2.48 -11.95 -3.16
CA LYS A 101 3.92 -12.19 -3.23
C LYS A 101 4.58 -12.33 -1.86
N SER A 102 3.94 -11.77 -0.84
CA SER A 102 4.39 -11.83 0.55
C SER A 102 3.89 -13.08 1.29
N ALA A 103 3.39 -14.12 0.58
CA ALA A 103 2.77 -15.31 1.18
C ALA A 103 3.74 -16.22 1.98
N PRO A 104 3.23 -17.08 2.90
CA PRO A 104 3.81 -17.43 4.19
C PRO A 104 4.81 -18.59 4.20
N ASN A 105 5.98 -18.41 3.59
CA ASN A 105 7.17 -19.21 3.95
C ASN A 105 8.25 -18.31 4.58
N VAL A 106 7.78 -17.31 5.33
CA VAL A 106 8.68 -16.36 5.96
C VAL A 106 9.29 -17.01 7.18
N CYS A 107 10.47 -17.57 7.01
CA CYS A 107 11.32 -17.94 8.13
C CYS A 107 11.96 -16.65 8.66
N MET A 108 11.61 -16.27 9.89
CA MET A 108 11.98 -14.98 10.47
C MET A 108 13.33 -15.02 11.16
N THR A 109 14.36 -15.25 10.39
CA THR A 109 15.74 -15.16 10.86
C THR A 109 16.29 -13.73 10.84
N ASN A 110 15.56 -12.79 10.16
CA ASN A 110 15.99 -11.40 10.01
C ASN A 110 14.80 -10.44 10.20
N PRO A 111 14.90 -9.43 11.07
CA PRO A 111 13.86 -8.41 11.25
C PRO A 111 13.43 -7.71 9.95
N ARG A 112 14.37 -7.53 9.01
CA ARG A 112 14.08 -6.90 7.71
C ARG A 112 13.05 -7.70 6.90
N THR A 113 13.08 -9.03 6.97
CA THR A 113 12.11 -9.88 6.28
C THR A 113 10.69 -9.64 6.78
N ILE A 114 10.55 -9.39 8.10
CA ILE A 114 9.25 -9.04 8.71
C ILE A 114 8.80 -7.67 8.25
N ALA A 115 9.72 -6.68 8.28
CA ALA A 115 9.43 -5.33 7.84
C ALA A 115 8.98 -5.32 6.37
N ASP A 116 9.71 -6.00 5.48
CA ASP A 116 9.38 -6.08 4.05
C ASP A 116 8.02 -6.76 3.83
N TYR A 117 7.69 -7.79 4.63
CA TYR A 117 6.39 -8.47 4.57
C TYR A 117 5.23 -7.54 4.93
N TYR A 118 5.33 -6.83 6.08
CA TYR A 118 4.25 -5.97 6.54
C TYR A 118 4.23 -4.60 5.88
N MET A 119 5.34 -4.15 5.29
CA MET A 119 5.41 -2.87 4.60
C MET A 119 4.34 -2.74 3.51
N GLU A 120 4.17 -3.78 2.69
CA GLU A 120 3.15 -3.77 1.62
C GLU A 120 1.72 -3.89 2.16
N HIS A 121 1.53 -4.48 3.34
CA HIS A 121 0.22 -4.58 3.99
C HIS A 121 -0.20 -3.26 4.64
N LEU A 122 0.77 -2.53 5.24
CA LEU A 122 0.51 -1.38 6.08
C LEU A 122 0.77 -0.03 5.39
N ARG A 123 1.51 -0.01 4.27
CA ARG A 123 1.93 1.20 3.55
C ARG A 123 0.80 2.17 3.20
N HIS A 124 -0.39 1.64 2.92
CA HIS A 124 -1.54 2.43 2.46
C HIS A 124 -2.63 2.57 3.52
N GLU A 125 -2.33 2.19 4.75
CA GLU A 125 -3.28 2.33 5.85
C GLU A 125 -3.19 3.73 6.45
N ASN A 126 -4.34 4.44 6.46
CA ASN A 126 -4.45 5.80 6.97
C ASN A 126 -4.64 5.87 8.49
N LYS A 127 -4.69 4.72 9.13
CA LYS A 127 -4.80 4.56 10.58
C LYS A 127 -3.64 3.72 11.08
N GLU A 128 -3.31 3.88 12.34
CA GLU A 128 -2.35 3.05 13.03
C GLU A 128 -2.91 1.65 13.24
N HIS A 129 -2.19 0.64 12.82
CA HIS A 129 -2.53 -0.78 12.97
C HIS A 129 -1.46 -1.42 13.85
N LEU A 130 -1.86 -2.11 14.87
CA LEU A 130 -0.96 -2.94 15.67
C LEU A 130 -1.27 -4.42 15.41
N ILE A 131 -0.27 -5.15 14.93
CA ILE A 131 -0.34 -6.56 14.58
C ILE A 131 0.59 -7.35 15.50
N VAL A 132 0.12 -8.46 16.06
CA VAL A 132 0.99 -9.47 16.69
C VAL A 132 1.26 -10.59 15.71
N CYS A 133 2.55 -10.86 15.48
CA CYS A 133 3.03 -11.97 14.65
C CYS A 133 3.54 -13.06 15.57
N MET A 134 3.15 -14.30 15.33
CA MET A 134 3.41 -15.44 16.18
C MET A 134 4.24 -16.49 15.46
N PHE A 135 5.27 -17.00 16.12
CA PHE A 135 6.25 -17.92 15.54
C PHE A 135 6.42 -19.18 16.37
N ASP A 136 6.81 -20.26 15.68
CA ASP A 136 7.25 -21.50 16.34
C ASP A 136 8.72 -21.40 16.80
N ASN A 137 9.22 -22.47 17.46
CA ASN A 137 10.60 -22.57 17.93
C ASN A 137 11.65 -22.53 16.80
N LYS A 138 11.23 -22.73 15.53
CA LYS A 138 12.09 -22.66 14.34
C LYS A 138 11.97 -21.32 13.61
N CYS A 139 11.32 -20.35 14.25
CA CYS A 139 11.01 -19.03 13.66
C CYS A 139 10.13 -19.07 12.41
N HIS A 140 9.34 -20.14 12.19
CA HIS A 140 8.33 -20.13 11.16
C HIS A 140 7.07 -19.42 11.67
N MET A 141 6.50 -18.60 10.82
CA MET A 141 5.26 -17.89 11.14
C MET A 141 4.10 -18.87 11.28
N LYS A 142 3.46 -18.87 12.43
CA LYS A 142 2.25 -19.65 12.72
C LYS A 142 0.97 -18.89 12.36
N GLY A 143 1.04 -17.58 12.42
CA GLY A 143 -0.05 -16.67 12.10
C GLY A 143 0.21 -15.28 12.62
N ASP A 144 -0.69 -14.38 12.28
CA ASP A 144 -0.73 -13.04 12.80
C ASP A 144 -2.16 -12.64 13.19
N LYS A 145 -2.28 -11.60 13.98
CA LYS A 145 -3.57 -11.04 14.38
C LYS A 145 -3.48 -9.54 14.51
N LEU A 146 -4.39 -8.84 13.85
CA LEU A 146 -4.62 -7.43 14.08
C LEU A 146 -5.24 -7.24 15.45
N LEU A 147 -4.53 -6.56 16.36
CA LEU A 147 -4.98 -6.29 17.73
C LEU A 147 -5.72 -4.97 17.84
N SER A 148 -5.27 -3.95 17.12
CA SER A 148 -5.86 -2.63 17.21
C SER A 148 -5.78 -1.86 15.89
N VAL A 149 -6.79 -1.04 15.66
CA VAL A 149 -6.85 -0.01 14.61
C VAL A 149 -7.28 1.29 15.28
N GLY A 150 -6.38 2.27 15.35
CA GLY A 150 -6.65 3.53 16.03
C GLY A 150 -6.08 4.76 15.33
N SER A 151 -6.26 5.92 15.95
CA SER A 151 -5.54 7.15 15.65
C SER A 151 -4.29 7.20 16.53
N ALA A 152 -3.23 7.86 16.07
CA ALA A 152 -1.89 7.95 16.68
C ALA A 152 -1.83 8.30 18.20
N ASN A 153 -2.96 8.64 18.82
CA ASN A 153 -3.01 9.05 20.25
C ASN A 153 -3.76 8.06 21.18
N GLU A 154 -4.32 6.95 20.68
CA GLU A 154 -5.23 6.11 21.49
C GLU A 154 -5.11 4.59 21.27
N THR A 155 -4.01 4.09 20.72
CA THR A 155 -3.84 2.63 20.57
C THR A 155 -3.39 2.01 21.91
N ILE A 156 -4.31 1.93 22.87
CA ILE A 156 -4.05 1.20 24.13
C ILE A 156 -4.37 -0.27 23.90
N VAL A 157 -3.38 -1.05 23.48
CA VAL A 157 -3.48 -2.51 23.49
C VAL A 157 -3.01 -3.01 24.85
N SER A 158 -3.85 -3.81 25.49
CA SER A 158 -3.48 -4.44 26.75
C SER A 158 -2.42 -5.53 26.51
N PRO A 159 -1.30 -5.53 27.24
CA PRO A 159 -0.32 -6.63 27.21
C PRO A 159 -0.98 -7.99 27.39
N ARG A 160 -2.02 -8.07 28.20
CA ARG A 160 -2.82 -9.28 28.40
C ARG A 160 -3.37 -9.83 27.08
N GLU A 161 -3.92 -8.98 26.23
CA GLU A 161 -4.49 -9.41 24.93
C GLU A 161 -3.42 -9.95 23.99
N VAL A 162 -2.23 -9.34 23.98
CA VAL A 162 -1.06 -9.82 23.23
C VAL A 162 -0.69 -11.24 23.68
N PHE A 163 -0.53 -11.45 25.00
CA PHE A 163 -0.15 -12.74 25.53
C PHE A 163 -1.24 -13.80 25.39
N GLU A 164 -2.51 -13.47 25.63
CA GLU A 164 -3.62 -14.40 25.40
C GLU A 164 -3.65 -14.88 23.96
N THR A 165 -3.41 -13.98 23.00
CA THR A 165 -3.33 -14.32 21.59
C THR A 165 -2.16 -15.26 21.30
N ALA A 166 -0.98 -14.97 21.82
CA ALA A 166 0.22 -15.79 21.63
C ALA A 166 0.08 -17.19 22.26
N ILE A 167 -0.47 -17.28 23.47
CA ILE A 167 -0.70 -18.55 24.18
C ILE A 167 -1.71 -19.41 23.42
N ASN A 168 -2.82 -18.83 22.96
CA ASN A 168 -3.84 -19.55 22.20
C ASN A 168 -3.30 -20.10 20.86
N CYS A 169 -2.32 -19.43 20.27
CA CYS A 169 -1.62 -19.87 19.07
C CYS A 169 -0.47 -20.86 19.37
N HIS A 170 -0.17 -21.14 20.64
CA HIS A 170 1.01 -21.90 21.08
C HIS A 170 2.30 -21.33 20.43
N ALA A 171 2.45 -20.01 20.46
CA ALA A 171 3.62 -19.33 19.93
C ALA A 171 4.82 -19.50 20.87
N ALA A 172 6.00 -19.73 20.28
CA ALA A 172 7.28 -19.71 21.01
C ALA A 172 7.90 -18.31 21.04
N HIS A 173 7.69 -17.55 19.96
CA HIS A 173 8.14 -16.18 19.83
C HIS A 173 7.01 -15.32 19.28
N LEU A 174 7.04 -14.03 19.62
CA LEU A 174 6.12 -13.04 19.08
C LEU A 174 6.87 -11.77 18.67
N ILE A 175 6.32 -11.09 17.69
CA ILE A 175 6.80 -9.77 17.24
C ILE A 175 5.59 -8.87 17.09
N LEU A 176 5.68 -7.66 17.61
CA LEU A 176 4.70 -6.62 17.40
C LEU A 176 5.13 -5.76 16.22
N VAL A 177 4.21 -5.53 15.31
CA VAL A 177 4.40 -4.68 14.14
C VAL A 177 3.33 -3.60 14.13
N HIS A 178 3.73 -2.36 13.95
CA HIS A 178 2.79 -1.27 13.74
C HIS A 178 3.28 -0.30 12.66
N ASN A 179 2.36 0.46 12.09
CA ASN A 179 2.67 1.51 11.14
C ASN A 179 2.40 2.89 11.74
N HIS A 180 3.19 3.86 11.34
CA HIS A 180 2.97 5.27 11.62
C HIS A 180 2.43 5.97 10.37
N PRO A 181 1.13 6.32 10.28
CA PRO A 181 0.57 7.05 9.15
C PRO A 181 1.22 8.43 8.92
N SER A 182 1.86 8.99 9.96
CA SER A 182 2.65 10.22 9.85
C SER A 182 3.91 10.07 8.99
N GLY A 183 4.37 8.82 8.74
CA GLY A 183 5.64 8.53 8.08
C GLY A 183 6.87 8.76 8.96
N ILE A 184 6.69 9.05 10.26
CA ILE A 184 7.79 9.25 11.21
C ILE A 184 8.03 7.90 11.91
N PRO A 185 9.19 7.25 11.75
CA PRO A 185 9.45 5.90 12.26
C PRO A 185 9.83 5.86 13.76
N GLU A 186 9.80 6.99 14.46
CA GLU A 186 10.14 7.08 15.88
C GLU A 186 8.99 6.54 16.73
N PRO A 187 9.28 5.63 17.70
CA PRO A 187 8.25 5.09 18.59
C PRO A 187 7.63 6.20 19.44
N SER A 188 6.33 6.12 19.63
CA SER A 188 5.61 6.99 20.58
C SER A 188 5.86 6.55 22.01
N HIS A 189 5.52 7.40 22.97
CA HIS A 189 5.56 7.02 24.40
C HIS A 189 4.68 5.80 24.71
N ALA A 190 3.57 5.62 24.00
CA ALA A 190 2.71 4.45 24.15
C ALA A 190 3.38 3.17 23.66
N ASP A 191 4.13 3.24 22.56
CA ASP A 191 4.92 2.12 22.03
C ASP A 191 6.05 1.73 22.98
N ASP A 192 6.72 2.71 23.57
CA ASP A 192 7.74 2.48 24.60
C ASP A 192 7.15 1.81 25.84
N VAL A 193 6.01 2.26 26.33
CA VAL A 193 5.32 1.64 27.49
C VAL A 193 4.94 0.20 27.18
N LEU A 194 4.37 -0.07 26.00
CA LEU A 194 4.03 -1.42 25.56
C LEU A 194 5.29 -2.30 25.46
N SER A 195 6.40 -1.76 24.96
CA SER A 195 7.69 -2.44 24.89
C SER A 195 8.32 -2.72 26.25
N LEU A 196 8.31 -1.74 27.17
CA LEU A 196 8.94 -1.84 28.49
C LEU A 196 8.25 -2.83 29.44
N ILE A 197 6.94 -3.04 29.33
CA ILE A 197 6.19 -4.01 30.14
C ILE A 197 6.68 -5.44 29.87
N HIS A 198 7.42 -5.70 28.79
CA HIS A 198 7.84 -7.03 28.33
C HIS A 198 9.31 -7.36 28.59
N ILE A 199 10.09 -6.48 29.25
CA ILE A 199 11.54 -6.68 29.50
C ILE A 199 11.81 -7.53 30.74
N SER A 200 10.86 -8.27 31.27
CA SER A 200 11.12 -9.15 32.42
C SER A 200 11.75 -10.53 32.10
N GLU A 201 11.94 -10.84 30.79
CA GLU A 201 12.65 -12.03 30.30
C GLU A 201 13.43 -11.70 29.02
N PRO A 202 14.57 -12.39 28.70
CA PRO A 202 15.50 -11.99 27.65
C PRO A 202 15.02 -12.33 26.23
N THR A 203 13.78 -12.06 25.92
CA THR A 203 13.25 -12.17 24.56
C THR A 203 13.29 -10.79 23.90
N ARG A 204 14.21 -10.59 22.96
CA ARG A 204 14.31 -9.35 22.20
C ARG A 204 13.04 -9.15 21.39
N LEU A 205 12.18 -8.24 21.83
CA LEU A 205 11.16 -7.64 20.99
C LEU A 205 11.86 -6.75 19.94
N ALA A 206 11.70 -7.07 18.68
CA ALA A 206 12.06 -6.15 17.59
C ALA A 206 10.79 -5.35 17.26
N LEU A 207 10.76 -4.08 17.65
CA LEU A 207 9.82 -3.11 17.11
C LEU A 207 10.32 -2.71 15.73
N ILE A 208 9.47 -2.86 14.73
CA ILE A 208 9.73 -2.42 13.36
C ILE A 208 8.69 -1.36 13.05
N SER A 209 9.13 -0.13 12.98
CA SER A 209 8.37 1.05 12.56
C SER A 209 8.63 1.39 11.10
#